data_a5e07a28e6768d3bc4e5c2d2683bda5b
#
_entry.id   a5e07a28e6768d3bc4e5c2d2683bda5b
#
_cell.length_a   1.000
_cell.length_b   1.000
_cell.length_c   1.000
_cell.angle_alpha   90.00
_cell.angle_beta   90.00
_cell.angle_gamma   90.00
#
_symmetry.space_group_name_H-M   'P 1'
#
loop_
_entity.id
_entity.type
_entity.pdbx_description
1 polymer ?
#
loop_
_entity_poly.entity_id
_entity_poly.type
_entity_poly.pdbx_seq_one_letter_code
_entity_poly.pdbx_strand_id
1 'polypeptide(L)'
;MPDDPAVYLHVKIQLVRGKYTLFAETMAEMAPVLEESGWRLIGAFAPAIGRLGAVYHVWRVPSPDGVLSALDVVRGHPDARRWHDAFAESIADEALELVRPTTYSRVP
;
A
#
# COMPACT_ATOMS: atom_id res chain seq x y z
N MET A 1 -16.83 5.65 -15.61
CA MET A 1 -17.18 4.73 -16.69
C MET A 1 -16.60 3.36 -16.41
N PRO A 2 -17.35 2.32 -16.71
CA PRO A 2 -16.83 0.98 -16.52
C PRO A 2 -15.61 0.67 -17.37
N ASP A 3 -15.36 1.50 -18.37
CA ASP A 3 -14.26 1.28 -19.32
C ASP A 3 -12.96 1.99 -18.92
N ASP A 4 -12.94 2.65 -17.78
CA ASP A 4 -11.70 3.26 -17.32
C ASP A 4 -10.67 2.17 -17.07
N PRO A 5 -9.44 2.34 -17.59
CA PRO A 5 -8.40 1.35 -17.38
C PRO A 5 -8.14 1.14 -15.89
N ALA A 6 -7.97 -0.11 -15.51
CA ALA A 6 -7.57 -0.43 -14.15
C ALA A 6 -6.18 0.14 -13.88
N VAL A 7 -6.00 0.71 -12.71
CA VAL A 7 -4.73 1.28 -12.27
C VAL A 7 -4.38 0.64 -10.94
N TYR A 8 -3.11 0.27 -10.81
CA TYR A 8 -2.63 -0.41 -9.62
C TYR A 8 -1.43 0.32 -9.02
N LEU A 9 -1.36 0.32 -7.71
CA LEU A 9 -0.21 0.84 -7.00
C LEU A 9 0.61 -0.34 -6.48
N HIS A 10 1.82 -0.46 -6.99
CA HIS A 10 2.82 -1.41 -6.49
C HIS A 10 3.64 -0.72 -5.42
N VAL A 11 3.68 -1.31 -4.25
CA VAL A 11 4.45 -0.78 -3.12
C VAL A 11 5.49 -1.81 -2.74
N LYS A 12 6.76 -1.40 -2.75
CA LYS A 12 7.87 -2.23 -2.31
C LYS A 12 8.43 -1.62 -1.05
N ILE A 13 8.44 -2.39 0.03
CA ILE A 13 8.85 -1.91 1.33
C ILE A 13 9.99 -2.77 1.84
N GLN A 14 11.03 -2.11 2.37
CA GLN A 14 12.07 -2.77 3.14
C GLN A 14 11.88 -2.39 4.59
N LEU A 15 11.63 -3.37 5.44
CA LEU A 15 11.41 -3.13 6.86
C LEU A 15 12.72 -3.07 7.63
N VAL A 16 12.70 -2.32 8.72
CA VAL A 16 13.74 -2.37 9.72
C VAL A 16 13.68 -3.73 10.40
N ARG A 17 14.83 -4.34 10.63
CA ARG A 17 14.92 -5.67 11.24
C ARG A 17 14.19 -5.69 12.60
N GLY A 18 13.35 -6.69 12.78
CA GLY A 18 12.58 -6.87 14.03
C GLY A 18 11.32 -6.04 14.13
N LYS A 19 10.97 -5.28 13.07
CA LYS A 19 9.82 -4.36 13.12
C LYS A 19 8.62 -4.84 12.31
N TYR A 20 8.60 -6.09 11.88
CA TYR A 20 7.49 -6.60 11.08
C TYR A 20 6.14 -6.50 11.83
N THR A 21 6.11 -6.89 13.09
CA THR A 21 4.86 -6.89 13.86
C THR A 21 4.28 -5.48 13.99
N LEU A 22 5.15 -4.50 14.31
CA LEU A 22 4.71 -3.11 14.39
C LEU A 22 4.14 -2.64 13.04
N PHE A 23 4.84 -2.94 11.95
CA PHE A 23 4.40 -2.59 10.61
C PHE A 23 3.05 -3.24 10.27
N ALA A 24 2.93 -4.54 10.50
CA ALA A 24 1.73 -5.30 10.15
C ALA A 24 0.51 -4.84 10.95
N GLU A 25 0.67 -4.58 12.23
CA GLU A 25 -0.41 -4.08 13.08
C GLU A 25 -0.86 -2.69 12.63
N THR A 26 0.10 -1.83 12.27
CA THR A 26 -0.21 -0.48 11.80
C THR A 26 -0.93 -0.53 10.45
N MET A 27 -0.49 -1.39 9.54
CA MET A 27 -1.17 -1.59 8.26
C MET A 27 -2.59 -2.10 8.44
N ALA A 28 -2.80 -3.02 9.39
CA ALA A 28 -4.14 -3.54 9.65
C ALA A 28 -5.11 -2.45 10.11
N GLU A 29 -4.61 -1.42 10.77
CA GLU A 29 -5.43 -0.26 11.17
C GLU A 29 -5.66 0.71 10.01
N MET A 30 -4.62 0.98 9.23
CA MET A 30 -4.69 1.98 8.16
C MET A 30 -5.39 1.48 6.90
N ALA A 31 -5.22 0.21 6.55
CA ALA A 31 -5.78 -0.33 5.32
C ALA A 31 -7.29 -0.11 5.16
N PRO A 32 -8.13 -0.31 6.19
CA PRO A 32 -9.56 -0.02 6.06
C PRO A 32 -9.86 1.42 5.68
N VAL A 33 -9.05 2.37 6.13
CA VAL A 33 -9.25 3.79 5.78
C VAL A 33 -8.99 4.01 4.29
N LEU A 34 -7.95 3.38 3.75
CA LEU A 34 -7.69 3.41 2.31
C LEU A 34 -8.81 2.74 1.53
N GLU A 35 -9.34 1.63 2.03
CA GLU A 35 -10.44 0.92 1.38
C GLU A 35 -11.72 1.74 1.34
N GLU A 36 -12.00 2.51 2.39
CA GLU A 36 -13.14 3.45 2.41
C GLU A 36 -12.99 4.54 1.35
N SER A 37 -11.75 4.86 0.97
CA SER A 37 -11.46 5.83 -0.09
C SER A 37 -11.50 5.22 -1.49
N GLY A 38 -11.87 3.96 -1.61
CA GLY A 38 -12.01 3.28 -2.89
C GLY A 38 -10.80 2.44 -3.29
N TRP A 39 -9.78 2.36 -2.48
CA TRP A 39 -8.67 1.45 -2.73
C TRP A 39 -9.08 0.02 -2.41
N ARG A 40 -8.47 -0.92 -3.10
CA ARG A 40 -8.69 -2.34 -2.83
C ARG A 40 -7.36 -3.05 -2.76
N LEU A 41 -7.08 -3.70 -1.65
CA LEU A 41 -5.86 -4.48 -1.51
C LEU A 41 -6.01 -5.79 -2.29
N ILE A 42 -5.26 -5.93 -3.37
CA ILE A 42 -5.26 -7.14 -4.19
C ILE A 42 -4.44 -8.21 -3.51
N GLY A 43 -3.31 -7.82 -2.93
CA GLY A 43 -2.48 -8.75 -2.19
C GLY A 43 -1.37 -8.05 -1.45
N ALA A 44 -0.89 -8.70 -0.40
CA ALA A 44 0.25 -8.28 0.38
C ALA A 44 1.15 -9.49 0.54
N PHE A 45 2.41 -9.36 0.19
CA PHE A 45 3.31 -10.50 0.06
C PHE A 45 4.63 -10.25 0.77
N ALA A 46 5.17 -11.30 1.35
CA ALA A 46 6.55 -11.32 1.81
C ALA A 46 7.25 -12.50 1.12
N PRO A 47 8.52 -12.35 0.71
CA PRO A 47 9.21 -13.44 0.02
C PRO A 47 9.36 -14.67 0.93
N ALA A 48 9.04 -15.85 0.39
CA ALA A 48 9.39 -17.11 1.05
C ALA A 48 10.89 -17.36 0.88
N ILE A 49 11.42 -17.00 -0.29
CA ILE A 49 12.85 -16.98 -0.59
C ILE A 49 13.12 -15.64 -1.24
N GLY A 50 14.08 -14.89 -0.71
CA GLY A 50 14.41 -13.59 -1.25
C GLY A 50 14.95 -12.68 -0.17
N ARG A 51 14.77 -11.37 -0.37
CA ARG A 51 15.32 -10.38 0.54
C ARG A 51 14.59 -10.40 1.88
N LEU A 52 15.35 -10.55 2.95
CA LEU A 52 14.80 -10.54 4.30
C LEU A 52 14.21 -9.16 4.63
N GLY A 53 13.01 -9.17 5.18
CA GLY A 53 12.32 -7.94 5.56
C GLY A 53 11.63 -7.20 4.43
N ALA A 54 11.63 -7.75 3.22
CA ALA A 54 10.91 -7.15 2.12
C ALA A 54 9.41 -7.47 2.22
N VAL A 55 8.57 -6.48 1.87
CA VAL A 55 7.12 -6.64 1.80
C VAL A 55 6.63 -5.95 0.53
N TYR A 56 5.70 -6.58 -0.15
CA TYR A 56 5.13 -6.05 -1.39
C TYR A 56 3.64 -5.93 -1.27
N HIS A 57 3.09 -4.76 -1.62
CA HIS A 57 1.64 -4.57 -1.70
C HIS A 57 1.24 -4.27 -3.13
N VAL A 58 0.08 -4.78 -3.51
CA VAL A 58 -0.57 -4.42 -4.77
C VAL A 58 -1.96 -3.92 -4.43
N TRP A 59 -2.21 -2.65 -4.71
CA TRP A 59 -3.50 -2.02 -4.50
C TRP A 59 -4.14 -1.69 -5.84
N ARG A 60 -5.42 -1.97 -5.98
CA ARG A 60 -6.19 -1.39 -7.07
C ARG A 60 -6.69 -0.04 -6.58
N VAL A 61 -6.47 1.01 -7.38
CA VAL A 61 -6.85 2.37 -7.02
C VAL A 61 -7.82 2.92 -8.05
N PRO A 62 -8.74 3.83 -7.65
CA PRO A 62 -9.79 4.30 -8.57
C PRO A 62 -9.23 5.12 -9.72
N SER A 63 -8.15 5.87 -9.49
CA SER A 63 -7.52 6.71 -10.50
C SER A 63 -6.19 7.21 -9.95
N PRO A 64 -5.32 7.80 -10.79
CA PRO A 64 -4.11 8.47 -10.28
C PRO A 64 -4.43 9.56 -9.24
N ASP A 65 -5.48 10.35 -9.47
CA ASP A 65 -5.90 11.38 -8.52
C ASP A 65 -6.41 10.76 -7.22
N GLY A 66 -7.02 9.58 -7.30
CA GLY A 66 -7.51 8.85 -6.14
C GLY A 66 -6.41 8.45 -5.17
N VAL A 67 -5.16 8.32 -5.65
CA VAL A 67 -4.01 8.05 -4.77
C VAL A 67 -3.80 9.21 -3.82
N LEU A 68 -3.74 10.42 -4.35
CA LEU A 68 -3.52 11.63 -3.55
C LEU A 68 -4.69 11.89 -2.61
N SER A 69 -5.92 11.72 -3.09
CA SER A 69 -7.12 11.94 -2.27
C SER A 69 -7.16 11.02 -1.06
N ALA A 70 -6.83 9.74 -1.24
CA ALA A 70 -6.80 8.77 -0.15
C ALA A 70 -5.71 9.09 0.87
N LEU A 71 -4.53 9.50 0.39
CA LEU A 71 -3.45 9.90 1.28
C LEU A 71 -3.83 11.13 2.12
N ASP A 72 -4.58 12.06 1.55
CA ASP A 72 -5.07 13.20 2.31
C ASP A 72 -6.06 12.78 3.40
N VAL A 73 -6.92 11.81 3.12
CA VAL A 73 -7.83 11.25 4.13
C VAL A 73 -7.03 10.60 5.26
N VAL A 74 -5.99 9.84 4.94
CA VAL A 74 -5.11 9.23 5.94
C VAL A 74 -4.45 10.29 6.81
N ARG A 75 -3.91 11.35 6.19
CA ARG A 75 -3.25 12.45 6.91
C ARG A 75 -4.19 13.18 7.86
N GLY A 76 -5.48 13.25 7.51
CA GLY A 76 -6.48 13.91 8.35
C GLY A 76 -7.11 13.01 9.41
N HIS A 77 -6.74 11.74 9.45
CA HIS A 77 -7.30 10.79 10.40
C HIS A 77 -6.81 11.07 11.83
N PRO A 78 -7.65 10.85 12.85
CA PRO A 78 -7.22 11.04 14.25
C PRO A 78 -5.98 10.25 14.64
N ASP A 79 -5.75 9.09 14.04
CA ASP A 79 -4.61 8.23 14.34
C ASP A 79 -3.41 8.47 13.41
N ALA A 80 -3.48 9.45 12.52
CA ALA A 80 -2.45 9.69 11.51
C ALA A 80 -1.05 9.87 12.12
N ARG A 81 -0.95 10.61 13.23
CA ARG A 81 0.34 10.84 13.88
C ARG A 81 0.95 9.54 14.38
N ARG A 82 0.14 8.70 14.99
CA ARG A 82 0.59 7.41 15.52
C ARG A 82 1.03 6.50 14.37
N TRP A 83 0.27 6.47 13.29
CA TRP A 83 0.64 5.67 12.10
C TRP A 83 1.94 6.17 11.49
N HIS A 84 2.07 7.48 11.35
CA HIS A 84 3.29 8.07 10.80
C HIS A 84 4.51 7.67 11.63
N ASP A 85 4.42 7.77 12.95
CA ASP A 85 5.53 7.44 13.84
C ASP A 85 5.87 5.95 13.77
N ALA A 86 4.85 5.08 13.70
CA ALA A 86 5.05 3.65 13.58
C ALA A 86 5.73 3.28 12.26
N PHE A 87 5.32 3.90 11.15
CA PHE A 87 5.97 3.65 9.86
C PHE A 87 7.37 4.22 9.81
N ALA A 88 7.60 5.37 10.40
CA ALA A 88 8.94 5.94 10.49
C ALA A 88 9.90 5.02 11.25
N GLU A 89 9.38 4.32 12.26
CA GLU A 89 10.17 3.36 13.04
C GLU A 89 10.38 2.03 12.30
N SER A 90 9.41 1.58 11.52
CA SER A 90 9.40 0.22 10.96
C SER A 90 9.86 0.13 9.50
N ILE A 91 9.76 1.20 8.73
CA ILE A 91 10.14 1.19 7.31
C ILE A 91 11.51 1.79 7.12
N ALA A 92 12.42 0.99 6.53
CA ALA A 92 13.76 1.46 6.20
C ALA A 92 13.80 2.10 4.81
N ASP A 93 13.02 1.57 3.86
CA ASP A 93 12.98 2.06 2.49
C ASP A 93 11.65 1.71 1.87
N GLU A 94 11.17 2.56 0.97
CA GLU A 94 9.89 2.36 0.33
C GLU A 94 9.92 2.91 -1.09
N ALA A 95 9.38 2.14 -2.03
CA ALA A 95 9.24 2.58 -3.43
C ALA A 95 7.81 2.27 -3.89
N LEU A 96 7.19 3.24 -4.54
CA LEU A 96 5.84 3.12 -5.05
C LEU A 96 5.84 3.36 -6.56
N GLU A 97 5.10 2.54 -7.28
CA GLU A 97 4.92 2.70 -8.71
C GLU A 97 3.45 2.54 -9.06
N LEU A 98 2.94 3.48 -9.84
CA LEU A 98 1.60 3.37 -10.37
C LEU A 98 1.70 2.67 -11.73
N VAL A 99 1.00 1.56 -11.86
CA VAL A 99 1.14 0.68 -13.03
C VAL A 99 -0.22 0.35 -13.64
N ARG A 100 -0.20 -0.02 -14.90
CA ARG A 100 -1.38 -0.51 -15.61
C ARG A 100 -1.13 -1.92 -16.10
N PRO A 101 -2.18 -2.76 -16.17
CA PRO A 101 -2.02 -4.11 -16.71
C PRO A 101 -1.50 -4.06 -18.15
N THR A 102 -0.67 -5.03 -18.48
CA THR A 102 -0.26 -5.24 -19.88
C THR A 102 -1.41 -5.89 -20.66
N THR A 103 -1.27 -5.94 -21.98
CA THR A 103 -2.29 -6.56 -22.83
C THR A 103 -2.49 -8.05 -22.57
N TYR A 104 -1.48 -8.71 -22.02
CA TYR A 104 -1.53 -10.14 -21.71
C TYR A 104 -1.77 -10.42 -20.21
N SER A 105 -2.04 -9.39 -19.40
CA SER A 105 -2.31 -9.55 -17.98
C SER A 105 -3.62 -10.29 -17.75
N ARG A 106 -3.64 -11.17 -16.77
CA ARG A 106 -4.85 -11.84 -16.29
C ARG A 106 -5.61 -11.02 -15.25
N VAL A 107 -4.95 -9.99 -14.72
CA VAL A 107 -5.57 -9.03 -13.82
C VAL A 107 -6.18 -7.92 -14.66
N PRO A 108 -7.49 -7.63 -14.49
CA PRO A 108 -8.16 -6.63 -15.30
C PRO A 108 -7.69 -5.22 -15.03
#